data_bdf271ff2d34c8e631139f6b7e6061ef
#
_entry.id   bdf271ff2d34c8e631139f6b7e6061ef
#
_cell.length_a   1.000
_cell.length_b   1.000
_cell.length_c   1.000
_cell.angle_alpha   90.00
_cell.angle_beta   90.00
_cell.angle_gamma   90.00
#
_symmetry.space_group_name_H-M   'P 1'
#
loop_
_entity.id
_entity.type
_entity.pdbx_description
1 polymer ?
#
loop_
_entity_poly.entity_id
_entity_poly.type
_entity_poly.pdbx_seq_one_letter_code
_entity_poly.pdbx_strand_id
1 'polypeptide(L)'
;MRAAKVFEGEISGTSTAELLMAGNDVGAGYVASEQFIGSIGERTGAMTVQHWGVAEGADAASSGHIIPGSGTDGLRGISGKAVYSQDPDGQHRLELRVTFAAAVDDE
;
A
#
# COMPACT_ATOMS: atom_id res chain seq x y z
N MET A 1 -14.95 -2.10 -6.70
CA MET A 1 -14.19 -3.34 -7.02
C MET A 1 -13.32 -3.68 -5.84
N ARG A 2 -13.17 -4.96 -5.55
CA ARG A 2 -12.35 -5.42 -4.45
C ARG A 2 -11.24 -6.30 -4.98
N ALA A 3 -10.02 -6.09 -4.51
CA ALA A 3 -8.87 -6.88 -4.91
C ALA A 3 -8.19 -7.46 -3.67
N ALA A 4 -7.89 -8.75 -3.71
CA ALA A 4 -7.15 -9.42 -2.65
C ALA A 4 -5.74 -9.69 -3.15
N LYS A 5 -4.75 -9.50 -2.27
CA LYS A 5 -3.35 -9.62 -2.65
C LYS A 5 -2.59 -10.42 -1.62
N VAL A 6 -1.53 -11.07 -2.07
CA VAL A 6 -0.58 -11.79 -1.21
C VAL A 6 0.79 -11.18 -1.44
N PHE A 7 1.51 -10.90 -0.36
CA PHE A 7 2.84 -10.35 -0.40
C PHE A 7 3.84 -11.35 0.14
N GLU A 8 5.01 -11.43 -0.49
CA GLU A 8 6.10 -12.28 -0.04
C GLU A 8 7.38 -11.46 -0.05
N GLY A 9 8.30 -11.80 0.83
CA GLY A 9 9.55 -11.09 0.98
C GLY A 9 9.59 -10.34 2.28
N GLU A 10 10.21 -9.17 2.27
CA GLU A 10 10.30 -8.35 3.47
C GLU A 10 8.94 -7.85 3.90
N ILE A 11 8.04 -7.63 2.95
CA ILE A 11 6.63 -7.41 3.22
C ILE A 11 5.94 -8.74 2.98
N SER A 12 5.34 -9.31 4.00
CA SER A 12 4.74 -10.63 3.91
C SER A 12 3.38 -10.61 4.56
N GLY A 13 2.37 -11.10 3.86
CA GLY A 13 1.02 -11.12 4.39
C GLY A 13 -0.01 -10.96 3.29
N THR A 14 -1.17 -10.47 3.66
CA THR A 14 -2.28 -10.33 2.73
C THR A 14 -2.90 -8.95 2.85
N SER A 15 -3.58 -8.53 1.80
CA SER A 15 -4.36 -7.30 1.86
C SER A 15 -5.63 -7.44 1.04
N THR A 16 -6.56 -6.56 1.33
CA THR A 16 -7.78 -6.39 0.54
C THR A 16 -7.95 -4.92 0.24
N ALA A 17 -8.09 -4.60 -1.02
CA ALA A 17 -8.25 -3.21 -1.47
C ALA A 17 -9.65 -3.02 -2.02
N GLU A 18 -10.25 -1.87 -1.68
CA GLU A 18 -11.50 -1.41 -2.27
C GLU A 18 -11.13 -0.29 -3.24
N LEU A 19 -11.50 -0.44 -4.51
CA LEU A 19 -11.09 0.46 -5.57
C LEU A 19 -12.27 1.11 -6.26
N LEU A 20 -12.09 2.37 -6.61
CA LEU A 20 -12.98 3.10 -7.52
C LEU A 20 -12.17 3.46 -8.74
N MET A 21 -12.68 3.11 -9.91
CA MET A 21 -11.96 3.28 -11.16
C MET A 21 -12.74 4.16 -12.12
N ALA A 22 -12.00 4.90 -12.94
CA ALA A 22 -12.57 5.73 -14.00
C ALA A 22 -11.63 5.66 -15.20
N GLY A 23 -12.22 5.72 -16.39
CA GLY A 23 -11.38 5.66 -17.58
C GLY A 23 -12.14 6.05 -18.84
N ASN A 24 -11.36 6.24 -19.89
CA ASN A 24 -11.88 6.54 -21.22
C ASN A 24 -10.87 6.03 -22.23
N ASP A 25 -11.05 6.41 -23.52
CA ASP A 25 -10.18 5.90 -24.58
C ASP A 25 -8.73 6.35 -24.47
N VAL A 26 -8.45 7.39 -23.71
CA VAL A 26 -7.12 7.96 -23.59
C VAL A 26 -6.42 7.42 -22.36
N GLY A 27 -7.12 7.33 -21.22
CA GLY A 27 -6.47 6.95 -19.99
C GLY A 27 -7.42 6.43 -18.95
N ALA A 28 -6.86 6.03 -17.83
CA ALA A 28 -7.63 5.48 -16.71
C ALA A 28 -6.99 5.90 -15.39
N GLY A 29 -7.80 5.90 -14.36
CA GLY A 29 -7.32 6.20 -13.02
C GLY A 29 -8.08 5.41 -11.98
N TYR A 30 -7.49 5.31 -10.79
CA TYR A 30 -8.17 4.66 -9.67
C TYR A 30 -7.78 5.33 -8.36
N VAL A 31 -8.63 5.15 -7.36
CA VAL A 31 -8.29 5.42 -5.97
C VAL A 31 -8.67 4.17 -5.17
N ALA A 32 -7.93 3.90 -4.11
CA ALA A 32 -8.14 2.69 -3.33
C ALA A 32 -7.82 2.89 -1.86
N SER A 33 -8.50 2.12 -1.01
CA SER A 33 -8.13 1.93 0.37
C SER A 33 -7.81 0.45 0.55
N GLU A 34 -6.64 0.17 1.09
CA GLU A 34 -6.14 -1.20 1.19
C GLU A 34 -5.84 -1.53 2.65
N GLN A 35 -6.39 -2.64 3.13
CA GLN A 35 -6.18 -3.13 4.48
C GLN A 35 -5.13 -4.24 4.41
N PHE A 36 -3.99 -4.01 5.03
CA PHE A 36 -2.89 -4.99 5.06
C PHE A 36 -2.80 -5.63 6.43
N ILE A 37 -2.58 -6.95 6.43
CA ILE A 37 -2.34 -7.72 7.65
C ILE A 37 -1.13 -8.60 7.37
N GLY A 38 -0.09 -8.44 8.17
CA GLY A 38 1.11 -9.24 7.98
C GLY A 38 2.32 -8.63 8.65
N SER A 39 3.48 -8.83 8.02
CA SER A 39 4.76 -8.42 8.58
C SER A 39 5.50 -7.50 7.63
N ILE A 40 6.21 -6.54 8.21
CA ILE A 40 7.17 -5.72 7.51
C ILE A 40 8.47 -5.90 8.29
N GLY A 41 9.42 -6.64 7.69
CA GLY A 41 10.60 -7.06 8.42
C GLY A 41 10.21 -7.93 9.61
N GLU A 42 10.59 -7.53 10.80
CA GLU A 42 10.28 -8.29 12.01
C GLU A 42 9.05 -7.77 12.73
N ARG A 43 8.36 -6.79 12.17
CA ARG A 43 7.19 -6.19 12.81
C ARG A 43 5.93 -6.76 12.19
N THR A 44 5.01 -7.22 13.01
CA THR A 44 3.78 -7.87 12.58
C THR A 44 2.58 -7.09 13.10
N GLY A 45 1.61 -6.86 12.23
CA GLY A 45 0.39 -6.14 12.60
C GLY A 45 -0.46 -5.86 11.38
N ALA A 46 -1.22 -4.79 11.44
CA ALA A 46 -2.10 -4.37 10.37
C ALA A 46 -1.95 -2.88 10.13
N MET A 47 -2.28 -2.43 8.94
CA MET A 47 -2.28 -1.01 8.61
C MET A 47 -3.19 -0.77 7.42
N THR A 48 -3.51 0.50 7.18
CA THR A 48 -4.32 0.92 6.05
C THR A 48 -3.48 1.82 5.15
N VAL A 49 -3.52 1.54 3.85
CA VAL A 49 -2.82 2.33 2.83
C VAL A 49 -3.87 2.88 1.88
N GLN A 50 -3.82 4.18 1.62
CA GLN A 50 -4.60 4.76 0.53
C GLN A 50 -3.68 5.04 -0.62
N HIS A 51 -4.09 4.62 -1.82
CA HIS A 51 -3.25 4.81 -3.00
C HIS A 51 -4.11 5.13 -4.21
N TRP A 52 -3.43 5.62 -5.24
CA TRP A 52 -4.08 6.03 -6.47
C TRP A 52 -3.11 5.81 -7.62
N GLY A 53 -3.67 5.75 -8.81
CA GLY A 53 -2.84 5.61 -9.99
C GLY A 53 -3.51 6.22 -11.19
N VAL A 54 -2.67 6.61 -12.16
CA VAL A 54 -3.12 7.14 -13.44
C VAL A 54 -2.32 6.45 -14.52
N ALA A 55 -3.00 6.05 -15.59
CA ALA A 55 -2.35 5.41 -16.75
C ALA A 55 -2.80 6.12 -18.01
N GLU A 56 -1.84 6.37 -18.90
CA GLU A 56 -2.11 6.91 -20.21
C GLU A 56 -1.26 6.15 -21.20
N GLY A 57 -1.90 5.35 -22.06
CA GLY A 57 -1.16 4.47 -22.97
C GLY A 57 -0.33 3.47 -22.17
N ALA A 58 0.97 3.44 -22.45
CA ALA A 58 1.90 2.57 -21.74
C ALA A 58 2.44 3.18 -20.47
N ASP A 59 2.16 4.46 -20.21
CA ASP A 59 2.64 5.15 -19.01
C ASP A 59 1.66 4.92 -17.86
N ALA A 60 2.17 4.41 -16.77
CA ALA A 60 1.35 4.19 -15.58
C ALA A 60 2.16 4.55 -14.34
N ALA A 61 1.53 5.22 -13.41
CA ALA A 61 2.15 5.59 -12.15
C ALA A 61 1.15 5.38 -11.03
N SER A 62 1.63 4.87 -9.89
CA SER A 62 0.79 4.58 -8.76
C SER A 62 1.57 4.83 -7.48
N SER A 63 0.97 5.55 -6.56
CA SER A 63 1.59 5.86 -5.29
C SER A 63 0.53 5.98 -4.21
N GLY A 64 0.96 6.04 -2.96
CA GLY A 64 0.03 6.13 -1.87
C GLY A 64 0.69 6.50 -0.55
N HIS A 65 -0.13 6.51 0.47
CA HIS A 65 0.29 6.85 1.82
C HIS A 65 -0.33 5.90 2.82
N ILE A 66 0.44 5.60 3.87
CA ILE A 66 -0.11 4.87 5.01
C ILE A 66 -0.92 5.88 5.82
N ILE A 67 -2.13 5.50 6.21
CA ILE A 67 -2.99 6.38 7.01
C ILE A 67 -2.39 6.46 8.42
N PRO A 68 -2.06 7.65 8.89
CA PRO A 68 -1.51 7.79 10.24
C PRO A 68 -2.49 7.24 11.27
N GLY A 69 -1.95 6.52 12.23
CA GLY A 69 -2.77 5.92 13.29
C GLY A 69 -3.40 4.61 12.93
N SER A 70 -3.25 4.14 11.67
CA SER A 70 -3.87 2.90 11.26
C SER A 70 -3.07 1.66 11.65
N GLY A 71 -1.80 1.81 12.03
CA GLY A 71 -0.97 0.67 12.39
C GLY A 71 -1.37 0.06 13.72
N THR A 72 -1.39 -1.27 13.79
CA THR A 72 -1.71 -1.98 15.01
C THR A 72 -0.57 -2.93 15.37
N ASP A 73 -0.51 -3.31 16.63
CA ASP A 73 0.49 -4.26 17.13
C ASP A 73 1.90 -3.80 16.77
N GLY A 74 2.69 -4.61 16.11
CA GLY A 74 4.06 -4.27 15.72
C GLY A 74 4.16 -3.16 14.68
N LEU A 75 3.06 -2.82 14.02
CA LEU A 75 3.04 -1.72 13.05
C LEU A 75 2.51 -0.43 13.65
N ARG A 76 2.30 -0.37 14.95
CA ARG A 76 1.85 0.86 15.59
C ARG A 76 2.87 1.97 15.38
N GLY A 77 2.37 3.15 15.04
CA GLY A 77 3.21 4.32 14.79
C GLY A 77 3.79 4.39 13.39
N ILE A 78 3.45 3.45 12.51
CA ILE A 78 3.95 3.47 11.14
C ILE A 78 3.33 4.62 10.37
N SER A 79 4.14 5.29 9.56
CA SER A 79 3.69 6.30 8.62
C SER A 79 4.64 6.29 7.43
N GLY A 80 4.21 6.89 6.33
CA GLY A 80 5.07 6.99 5.17
C GLY A 80 4.34 6.81 3.87
N LYS A 81 5.12 6.51 2.84
CA LYS A 81 4.65 6.45 1.46
C LYS A 81 4.75 5.04 0.93
N ALA A 82 3.85 4.73 0.00
CA ALA A 82 3.85 3.47 -0.72
C ALA A 82 4.02 3.77 -2.20
N VAL A 83 4.87 3.02 -2.88
CA VAL A 83 5.07 3.13 -4.32
C VAL A 83 4.79 1.77 -4.91
N TYR A 84 3.83 1.71 -5.81
CA TYR A 84 3.45 0.48 -6.48
C TYR A 84 4.03 0.50 -7.87
N SER A 85 4.66 -0.59 -8.28
CA SER A 85 5.26 -0.68 -9.59
C SER A 85 5.09 -2.08 -10.14
N GLN A 86 5.45 -2.24 -11.41
CA GLN A 86 5.37 -3.53 -12.08
C GLN A 86 6.66 -3.72 -12.85
N ASP A 87 7.28 -4.88 -12.66
CA ASP A 87 8.49 -5.23 -13.39
C ASP A 87 8.20 -5.48 -14.87
N PRO A 88 9.22 -5.44 -15.73
CA PRO A 88 9.01 -5.76 -17.14
C PRO A 88 8.43 -7.15 -17.36
N ASP A 89 8.64 -8.08 -16.44
CA ASP A 89 8.07 -9.42 -16.55
C ASP A 89 6.64 -9.50 -16.00
N GLY A 90 6.06 -8.38 -15.62
CA GLY A 90 4.68 -8.32 -15.15
C GLY A 90 4.49 -8.48 -13.65
N GLN A 91 5.56 -8.70 -12.91
CA GLN A 91 5.43 -8.91 -11.46
C GLN A 91 5.19 -7.59 -10.76
N HIS A 92 4.18 -7.54 -9.90
CA HIS A 92 3.87 -6.35 -9.11
C HIS A 92 4.80 -6.25 -7.91
N ARG A 93 5.20 -5.02 -7.59
CA ARG A 93 6.06 -4.73 -6.46
C ARG A 93 5.47 -3.60 -5.63
N LEU A 94 5.72 -3.68 -4.34
CA LEU A 94 5.37 -2.62 -3.41
C LEU A 94 6.63 -2.19 -2.67
N GLU A 95 6.93 -0.91 -2.76
CA GLU A 95 8.03 -0.31 -2.00
C GLU A 95 7.43 0.59 -0.93
N LEU A 96 7.83 0.39 0.31
CA LEU A 96 7.38 1.21 1.42
C LEU A 96 8.55 2.05 1.92
N ARG A 97 8.30 3.35 2.03
CA ARG A 97 9.25 4.30 2.61
C ARG A 97 8.64 4.79 3.89
N VAL A 98 8.97 4.12 4.98
CA VAL A 98 8.25 4.29 6.23
C VAL A 98 9.14 4.69 7.37
N THR A 99 8.53 5.31 8.36
CA THR A 99 9.13 5.55 9.65
C THR A 99 8.17 5.08 10.72
N PHE A 100 8.70 4.84 11.89
CA PHE A 100 7.88 4.46 13.04
C PHE A 100 8.06 5.52 14.10
N ALA A 101 6.96 6.04 14.60
CA ALA A 101 7.01 7.00 15.69
C ALA A 101 7.62 6.33 16.90
N ALA A 102 8.42 7.08 17.65
CA ALA A 102 8.95 6.58 18.91
C ALA A 102 7.80 6.25 19.83
N ALA A 103 7.95 5.19 20.61
CA ALA A 103 6.94 4.82 21.57
C ALA A 103 6.73 5.98 22.53
N VAL A 104 5.48 6.40 22.68
CA VAL A 104 5.13 7.45 23.59
C VAL A 104 4.63 6.78 24.84
N ASP A 105 5.43 6.85 25.82
CA ASP A 105 5.07 6.24 26.98
C ASP A 105 4.47 7.18 27.85
N ASP A 106 4.24 7.93 27.71
CA ASP A 106 3.92 8.74 28.46
C ASP A 106 2.97 9.37 28.48
N GLU A 107 2.93 9.22 28.42
CA GLU A 107 2.36 9.88 28.47
C GLU A 107 1.64 9.63 28.80
#